data_5b0b026e61e879bc5e6fb9eda0bd7b83
#
_entry.id   5b0b026e61e879bc5e6fb9eda0bd7b83
#
_cell.length_a   1.000
_cell.length_b   1.000
_cell.length_c   1.000
_cell.angle_alpha   90.00
_cell.angle_beta   90.00
_cell.angle_gamma   90.00
#
_symmetry.space_group_name_H-M   'P 1'
#
loop_
_entity.id
_entity.type
_entity.pdbx_description
1 polymer ?
#
loop_
_entity_poly.entity_id
_entity_poly.type
_entity_poly.pdbx_seq_one_letter_code
_entity_poly.pdbx_strand_id
1 'polypeptide(L)'
;MTPMFHEATVLSRQYLTPGMIRLTFGGPGLGAFRTTGIGDEYLRLFFPNEQTGKLHLPHITEDGRWTYPDGQNAIRCATYTVRRLRPEAGEVDIDFVVHEGGLASEWAQRASPGDRVTINNPRGLYTPPADIVWQLLVADATGLPALSRLLEQTPKHVQSRVFIEVARPEDEQDLPARPGATVTWLHKSGNGVAPSRMGDVVRAVPLPATPGYVWVAGEQKEVRAIRKFVRQELKLPAERYELVGYWTANGEEWDARWDALDPAVKARIDAAWDSGRDPEVVRDEYEATLEKFGL
;
A
#
# COMPACT_ATOMS: atom_id res chain seq x y z
N MET A 1 -22.90 16.84 -0.45
CA MET A 1 -21.78 15.91 -0.09
C MET A 1 -20.99 15.56 -1.33
N THR A 2 -19.67 15.61 -1.25
CA THR A 2 -18.80 15.12 -2.35
C THR A 2 -18.96 13.61 -2.43
N PRO A 3 -19.18 13.02 -3.62
CA PRO A 3 -19.28 11.58 -3.74
C PRO A 3 -17.97 10.93 -3.25
N MET A 4 -18.11 9.81 -2.54
CA MET A 4 -16.97 9.05 -2.02
C MET A 4 -16.51 7.98 -2.99
N PHE A 5 -17.39 7.53 -3.88
CA PHE A 5 -17.14 6.50 -4.87
C PHE A 5 -17.32 7.06 -6.28
N HIS A 6 -16.45 6.65 -7.18
CA HIS A 6 -16.34 7.15 -8.54
C HIS A 6 -16.26 6.00 -9.52
N GLU A 7 -17.06 6.03 -10.58
CA GLU A 7 -16.87 5.12 -11.71
C GLU A 7 -15.65 5.57 -12.51
N ALA A 8 -14.71 4.67 -12.71
CA ALA A 8 -13.50 4.87 -13.47
C ALA A 8 -13.48 3.93 -14.68
N THR A 9 -13.22 4.47 -15.87
CA THR A 9 -13.13 3.71 -17.10
C THR A 9 -11.67 3.52 -17.49
N VAL A 10 -11.27 2.32 -17.86
CA VAL A 10 -9.94 2.03 -18.40
C VAL A 10 -9.80 2.75 -19.74
N LEU A 11 -8.80 3.59 -19.87
CA LEU A 11 -8.44 4.29 -21.11
C LEU A 11 -7.31 3.58 -21.85
N SER A 12 -6.34 3.05 -21.10
CA SER A 12 -5.21 2.31 -21.67
C SER A 12 -4.63 1.31 -20.69
N ARG A 13 -3.95 0.31 -21.24
CA ARG A 13 -3.17 -0.69 -20.51
C ARG A 13 -1.77 -0.80 -21.13
N GLN A 14 -0.75 -0.80 -20.27
CA GLN A 14 0.64 -0.92 -20.68
C GLN A 14 1.41 -1.78 -19.68
N TYR A 15 2.19 -2.74 -20.16
CA TYR A 15 3.24 -3.36 -19.36
C TYR A 15 4.40 -2.39 -19.18
N LEU A 16 4.74 -2.05 -17.96
CA LEU A 16 5.93 -1.28 -17.61
C LEU A 16 7.16 -2.18 -17.57
N THR A 17 6.96 -3.36 -17.00
CA THR A 17 7.94 -4.46 -16.91
C THR A 17 7.17 -5.78 -17.02
N PRO A 18 7.84 -6.94 -17.15
CA PRO A 18 7.13 -8.22 -17.11
C PRO A 18 6.30 -8.43 -15.84
N GLY A 19 6.71 -7.81 -14.72
CA GLY A 19 6.03 -7.92 -13.42
C GLY A 19 5.09 -6.78 -13.08
N MET A 20 4.90 -5.78 -13.95
CA MET A 20 4.08 -4.59 -13.62
C MET A 20 3.26 -4.10 -14.81
N ILE A 21 1.96 -3.94 -14.60
CA ILE A 21 1.02 -3.34 -15.57
C ILE A 21 0.57 -1.98 -15.04
N ARG A 22 0.57 -0.96 -15.90
CA ARG A 22 -0.11 0.31 -15.67
C ARG A 22 -1.45 0.32 -16.37
N LEU A 23 -2.49 0.66 -15.64
CA LEU A 23 -3.77 1.07 -16.20
C LEU A 23 -3.95 2.58 -16.00
N THR A 24 -4.34 3.25 -17.08
CA THR A 24 -4.81 4.64 -17.03
C THR A 24 -6.33 4.61 -16.98
N PHE A 25 -6.88 5.26 -15.98
CA PHE A 25 -8.31 5.42 -15.78
C PHE A 25 -8.74 6.85 -16.08
N GLY A 26 -9.97 7.01 -16.56
CA GLY A 26 -10.57 8.31 -16.79
C GLY A 26 -12.10 8.21 -16.85
N GLY A 27 -12.71 9.21 -17.49
CA GLY A 27 -14.15 9.25 -17.70
C GLY A 27 -14.90 10.23 -16.81
N PRO A 28 -16.18 10.49 -17.13
CA PRO A 28 -16.96 11.54 -16.46
C PRO A 28 -17.19 11.27 -14.96
N GLY A 29 -17.15 10.00 -14.54
CA GLY A 29 -17.29 9.61 -13.14
C GLY A 29 -16.17 10.15 -12.24
N LEU A 30 -15.00 10.45 -12.80
CA LEU A 30 -13.86 11.01 -12.06
C LEU A 30 -13.90 12.53 -11.85
N GLY A 31 -14.91 13.22 -12.34
CA GLY A 31 -15.01 14.68 -12.21
C GLY A 31 -15.02 15.21 -10.76
N ALA A 32 -15.48 14.41 -9.82
CA ALA A 32 -15.48 14.73 -8.38
C ALA A 32 -14.35 14.03 -7.60
N PHE A 33 -13.52 13.21 -8.25
CA PHE A 33 -12.37 12.54 -7.62
C PHE A 33 -11.37 13.56 -7.11
N ARG A 34 -10.85 13.35 -5.91
CA ARG A 34 -9.89 14.26 -5.27
C ARG A 34 -8.71 13.46 -4.75
N THR A 35 -7.51 13.99 -5.00
CA THR A 35 -6.25 13.49 -4.44
C THR A 35 -5.94 14.17 -3.12
N THR A 36 -5.19 13.51 -2.25
CA THR A 36 -4.57 14.13 -1.07
C THR A 36 -3.29 14.87 -1.43
N GLY A 37 -2.70 14.57 -2.59
CA GLY A 37 -1.39 15.06 -3.00
C GLY A 37 -0.21 14.35 -2.34
N ILE A 38 -0.45 13.40 -1.42
CA ILE A 38 0.59 12.67 -0.69
C ILE A 38 1.10 11.51 -1.56
N GLY A 39 2.42 11.31 -1.63
CA GLY A 39 3.04 10.38 -2.59
C GLY A 39 2.65 8.92 -2.44
N ASP A 40 2.35 8.47 -1.23
CA ASP A 40 1.90 7.10 -0.95
C ASP A 40 0.38 6.96 -0.84
N GLU A 41 -0.39 7.95 -1.31
CA GLU A 41 -1.84 7.86 -1.24
C GLU A 41 -2.36 6.62 -1.98
N TYR A 42 -3.28 5.93 -1.32
CA TYR A 42 -3.90 4.70 -1.81
C TYR A 42 -5.41 4.82 -1.86
N LEU A 43 -6.00 4.08 -2.77
CA LEU A 43 -7.44 3.92 -2.94
C LEU A 43 -7.82 2.43 -3.02
N ARG A 44 -9.10 2.14 -2.98
CA ARG A 44 -9.63 0.81 -3.25
C ARG A 44 -10.35 0.79 -4.59
N LEU A 45 -10.08 -0.26 -5.36
CA LEU A 45 -10.87 -0.61 -6.53
C LEU A 45 -11.91 -1.64 -6.09
N PHE A 46 -13.17 -1.40 -6.46
CA PHE A 46 -14.30 -2.26 -6.13
C PHE A 46 -14.79 -2.93 -7.40
N PHE A 47 -14.87 -4.24 -7.38
CA PHE A 47 -15.21 -5.06 -8.52
C PHE A 47 -16.62 -5.66 -8.35
N PRO A 48 -17.41 -5.73 -9.42
CA PRO A 48 -18.67 -6.46 -9.36
C PRO A 48 -18.43 -7.94 -9.11
N ASN A 49 -19.40 -8.60 -8.51
CA ASN A 49 -19.42 -10.04 -8.40
C ASN A 49 -19.52 -10.66 -9.80
N GLU A 50 -18.61 -11.55 -10.16
CA GLU A 50 -18.52 -12.12 -11.52
C GLU A 50 -19.75 -12.94 -11.93
N GLN A 51 -20.41 -13.58 -10.97
CA GLN A 51 -21.57 -14.43 -11.26
C GLN A 51 -22.85 -13.62 -11.39
N THR A 52 -23.02 -12.58 -10.57
CA THR A 52 -24.26 -11.80 -10.49
C THR A 52 -24.19 -10.45 -11.18
N GLY A 53 -22.97 -9.96 -11.49
CA GLY A 53 -22.73 -8.60 -11.98
C GLY A 53 -22.99 -7.51 -10.93
N LYS A 54 -23.38 -7.88 -9.71
CA LYS A 54 -23.74 -6.90 -8.66
C LYS A 54 -22.48 -6.31 -8.03
N LEU A 55 -22.40 -4.99 -7.99
CA LEU A 55 -21.37 -4.26 -7.24
C LEU A 55 -21.87 -4.04 -5.80
N HIS A 56 -21.07 -4.46 -4.83
CA HIS A 56 -21.32 -4.19 -3.42
C HIS A 56 -20.30 -3.16 -2.92
N LEU A 57 -20.78 -2.10 -2.30
CA LEU A 57 -19.96 -1.04 -1.72
C LEU A 57 -20.19 -0.95 -0.22
N PRO A 58 -19.17 -0.59 0.56
CA PRO A 58 -19.37 -0.30 1.97
C PRO A 58 -20.20 0.98 2.11
N HIS A 59 -20.97 1.08 3.17
CA HIS A 59 -21.56 2.33 3.61
C HIS A 59 -20.59 3.03 4.56
N ILE A 60 -20.35 4.31 4.33
CA ILE A 60 -19.46 5.13 5.15
C ILE A 60 -20.34 5.96 6.07
N THR A 61 -20.18 5.76 7.37
CA THR A 61 -20.89 6.48 8.41
C THR A 61 -20.40 7.93 8.54
N GLU A 62 -21.13 8.79 9.25
CA GLU A 62 -20.76 10.21 9.44
C GLU A 62 -19.41 10.38 10.15
N ASP A 63 -19.03 9.43 11.02
CA ASP A 63 -17.72 9.37 11.69
C ASP A 63 -16.60 8.73 10.84
N GLY A 64 -16.89 8.41 9.57
CA GLY A 64 -15.92 7.87 8.62
C GLY A 64 -15.66 6.36 8.74
N ARG A 65 -16.41 5.65 9.58
CA ARG A 65 -16.30 4.19 9.69
C ARG A 65 -17.00 3.50 8.51
N TRP A 66 -16.46 2.35 8.15
CA TRP A 66 -17.05 1.52 7.10
C TRP A 66 -17.96 0.47 7.72
N THR A 67 -19.19 0.40 7.21
CA THR A 67 -20.13 -0.67 7.53
C THR A 67 -20.47 -1.46 6.26
N TYR A 68 -20.87 -2.69 6.45
CA TYR A 68 -21.02 -3.67 5.37
C TYR A 68 -22.45 -4.23 5.36
N PRO A 69 -23.43 -3.49 4.78
CA PRO A 69 -24.85 -3.87 4.85
C PRO A 69 -25.15 -5.24 4.23
N ASP A 70 -24.41 -5.63 3.19
CA ASP A 70 -24.53 -6.93 2.52
C ASP A 70 -23.54 -7.99 3.07
N GLY A 71 -22.86 -7.68 4.19
CA GLY A 71 -21.76 -8.48 4.74
C GLY A 71 -20.40 -8.10 4.13
N GLN A 72 -19.34 -8.20 4.93
CA GLN A 72 -17.99 -7.83 4.51
C GLN A 72 -17.51 -8.68 3.32
N ASN A 73 -17.82 -9.98 3.33
CA ASN A 73 -17.43 -10.93 2.29
C ASN A 73 -18.13 -10.70 0.94
N ALA A 74 -19.18 -9.88 0.89
CA ALA A 74 -19.83 -9.51 -0.37
C ALA A 74 -19.00 -8.48 -1.15
N ILE A 75 -18.12 -7.73 -0.49
CA ILE A 75 -17.32 -6.69 -1.11
C ILE A 75 -16.06 -7.27 -1.70
N ARG A 76 -15.94 -7.13 -3.01
CA ARG A 76 -14.74 -7.52 -3.78
C ARG A 76 -13.94 -6.25 -4.05
N CYS A 77 -12.88 -6.05 -3.31
CA CYS A 77 -12.02 -4.88 -3.50
C CYS A 77 -10.55 -5.21 -3.31
N ALA A 78 -9.70 -4.35 -3.88
CA ALA A 78 -8.26 -4.41 -3.70
C ALA A 78 -7.70 -2.99 -3.54
N THR A 79 -6.65 -2.85 -2.75
CA THR A 79 -6.03 -1.57 -2.42
C THR A 79 -4.82 -1.33 -3.30
N TYR A 80 -4.73 -0.14 -3.90
CA TYR A 80 -3.64 0.25 -4.78
C TYR A 80 -3.23 1.69 -4.59
N THR A 81 -2.00 1.99 -4.92
CA THR A 81 -1.45 3.34 -4.91
C THR A 81 -1.95 4.16 -6.10
N VAL A 82 -2.28 5.42 -5.89
CA VAL A 82 -2.43 6.39 -6.97
C VAL A 82 -1.04 6.76 -7.47
N ARG A 83 -0.58 6.14 -8.58
CA ARG A 83 0.75 6.39 -9.14
C ARG A 83 0.89 7.79 -9.71
N ARG A 84 -0.11 8.25 -10.40
CA ARG A 84 -0.14 9.61 -10.99
C ARG A 84 -1.58 10.08 -11.17
N LEU A 85 -1.79 11.36 -10.90
CA LEU A 85 -3.01 12.06 -11.27
C LEU A 85 -2.68 13.13 -12.30
N ARG A 86 -3.48 13.22 -13.36
CA ARG A 86 -3.47 14.28 -14.36
C ARG A 86 -4.81 15.03 -14.29
N PRO A 87 -4.94 16.05 -13.42
CA PRO A 87 -6.22 16.72 -13.17
C PRO A 87 -6.83 17.33 -14.44
N GLU A 88 -5.98 17.93 -15.29
CA GLU A 88 -6.41 18.58 -16.54
C GLU A 88 -7.06 17.58 -17.52
N ALA A 89 -6.56 16.34 -17.54
CA ALA A 89 -7.09 15.28 -18.38
C ALA A 89 -8.20 14.47 -17.68
N GLY A 90 -8.38 14.62 -16.37
CA GLY A 90 -9.28 13.79 -15.55
C GLY A 90 -8.82 12.33 -15.52
N GLU A 91 -7.49 12.10 -15.47
CA GLU A 91 -6.91 10.76 -15.58
C GLU A 91 -6.12 10.37 -14.33
N VAL A 92 -6.19 9.08 -13.99
CA VAL A 92 -5.47 8.45 -12.87
C VAL A 92 -4.71 7.23 -13.38
N ASP A 93 -3.41 7.15 -13.10
CA ASP A 93 -2.61 5.94 -13.32
C ASP A 93 -2.52 5.12 -12.04
N ILE A 94 -2.74 3.81 -12.18
CA ILE A 94 -2.56 2.81 -11.12
C ILE A 94 -1.70 1.68 -11.69
N ASP A 95 -0.67 1.30 -10.94
CA ASP A 95 0.24 0.23 -11.30
C ASP A 95 -0.12 -1.06 -10.54
N PHE A 96 -0.21 -2.17 -11.26
CA PHE A 96 -0.61 -3.48 -10.77
C PHE A 96 0.56 -4.45 -10.86
N VAL A 97 0.95 -5.06 -9.75
CA VAL A 97 1.92 -6.16 -9.76
C VAL A 97 1.27 -7.39 -10.41
N VAL A 98 1.97 -7.98 -11.37
CA VAL A 98 1.55 -9.20 -12.05
C VAL A 98 1.91 -10.41 -11.21
N HIS A 99 0.90 -11.16 -10.81
CA HIS A 99 1.07 -12.44 -10.10
C HIS A 99 -0.11 -13.37 -10.41
N GLU A 100 0.08 -14.65 -10.21
CA GLU A 100 -1.00 -15.64 -10.30
C GLU A 100 -1.91 -15.52 -9.09
N GLY A 101 -3.21 -15.69 -9.32
CA GLY A 101 -4.23 -15.47 -8.31
C GLY A 101 -4.41 -14.00 -7.96
N GLY A 102 -5.42 -13.71 -7.22
CA GLY A 102 -5.74 -12.35 -6.79
C GLY A 102 -6.59 -11.56 -7.78
N LEU A 103 -7.71 -11.11 -7.24
CA LEU A 103 -8.79 -10.43 -7.96
C LEU A 103 -8.31 -9.31 -8.91
N ALA A 104 -7.48 -8.41 -8.40
CA ALA A 104 -7.11 -7.20 -9.14
C ALA A 104 -5.98 -7.46 -10.15
N SER A 105 -5.02 -8.35 -9.84
CA SER A 105 -3.96 -8.73 -10.78
C SER A 105 -4.55 -9.42 -12.02
N GLU A 106 -5.42 -10.40 -11.82
CA GLU A 106 -6.10 -11.08 -12.92
C GLU A 106 -6.98 -10.13 -13.74
N TRP A 107 -7.71 -9.24 -13.06
CA TRP A 107 -8.52 -8.25 -13.74
C TRP A 107 -7.65 -7.31 -14.58
N ALA A 108 -6.55 -6.78 -14.04
CA ALA A 108 -5.65 -5.88 -14.75
C ALA A 108 -5.00 -6.52 -15.98
N GLN A 109 -4.70 -7.81 -15.91
CA GLN A 109 -4.13 -8.57 -17.03
C GLN A 109 -5.12 -8.73 -18.19
N ARG A 110 -6.43 -8.74 -17.92
CA ARG A 110 -7.50 -8.88 -18.92
C ARG A 110 -8.10 -7.55 -19.35
N ALA A 111 -7.94 -6.51 -18.52
CA ALA A 111 -8.57 -5.21 -18.71
C ALA A 111 -8.29 -4.61 -20.10
N SER A 112 -9.32 -4.03 -20.70
CA SER A 112 -9.30 -3.40 -22.00
C SER A 112 -9.90 -2.00 -21.94
N PRO A 113 -9.54 -1.10 -22.85
CA PRO A 113 -10.20 0.21 -22.94
C PRO A 113 -11.71 0.08 -22.99
N GLY A 114 -12.41 0.83 -22.12
CA GLY A 114 -13.85 0.77 -21.94
C GLY A 114 -14.31 -0.04 -20.73
N ASP A 115 -13.48 -0.92 -20.17
CA ASP A 115 -13.80 -1.62 -18.93
C ASP A 115 -13.94 -0.65 -17.78
N ARG A 116 -14.79 -0.98 -16.80
CA ARG A 116 -15.13 -0.09 -15.70
C ARG A 116 -14.86 -0.73 -14.35
N VAL A 117 -14.48 0.12 -13.42
CA VAL A 117 -14.31 -0.23 -12.00
C VAL A 117 -14.76 0.95 -11.15
N THR A 118 -15.18 0.69 -9.93
CA THR A 118 -15.48 1.77 -8.98
C THR A 118 -14.27 1.98 -8.06
N ILE A 119 -13.89 3.24 -7.85
CA ILE A 119 -12.81 3.61 -6.94
C ILE A 119 -13.34 4.59 -5.88
N ASN A 120 -12.71 4.62 -4.70
CA ASN A 120 -12.98 5.65 -3.69
C ASN A 120 -11.94 6.78 -3.75
N ASN A 121 -12.19 7.88 -3.04
CA ASN A 121 -11.17 8.90 -2.83
C ASN A 121 -9.98 8.32 -2.04
N PRO A 122 -8.74 8.70 -2.38
CA PRO A 122 -7.56 8.14 -1.75
C PRO A 122 -7.30 8.72 -0.35
N ARG A 123 -6.45 8.00 0.39
CA ARG A 123 -5.87 8.42 1.66
C ARG A 123 -4.35 8.29 1.59
N GLY A 124 -3.62 9.32 2.01
CA GLY A 124 -2.17 9.28 2.16
C GLY A 124 -1.74 9.02 3.60
N LEU A 125 -0.56 8.46 3.77
CA LEU A 125 0.02 8.12 5.07
C LEU A 125 1.37 8.81 5.30
N TYR A 126 2.15 9.06 4.24
CA TYR A 126 3.47 9.66 4.35
C TYR A 126 3.40 11.11 4.85
N THR A 127 3.75 11.33 6.10
CA THR A 127 3.69 12.64 6.77
C THR A 127 4.97 12.95 7.55
N PRO A 128 6.13 13.05 6.86
CA PRO A 128 7.38 13.32 7.56
C PRO A 128 7.35 14.70 8.21
N PRO A 129 7.98 14.87 9.38
CA PRO A 129 8.21 16.17 9.97
C PRO A 129 9.00 17.09 9.03
N ALA A 130 8.75 18.39 9.11
CA ALA A 130 9.35 19.38 8.19
C ALA A 130 10.89 19.55 8.35
N ASP A 131 11.44 19.05 9.44
CA ASP A 131 12.86 19.18 9.78
C ASP A 131 13.74 18.03 9.26
N ILE A 132 13.18 17.06 8.52
CA ILE A 132 13.98 15.96 8.00
C ILE A 132 15.01 16.41 6.97
N VAL A 133 16.22 15.88 7.06
CA VAL A 133 17.30 16.10 6.10
C VAL A 133 17.71 14.83 5.36
N TRP A 134 17.22 13.68 5.80
CA TRP A 134 17.37 12.39 5.12
C TRP A 134 16.12 11.54 5.24
N GLN A 135 16.00 10.59 4.33
CA GLN A 135 14.99 9.52 4.40
C GLN A 135 15.55 8.18 3.94
N LEU A 136 15.02 7.12 4.50
CA LEU A 136 15.21 5.74 4.05
C LEU A 136 13.87 5.24 3.49
N LEU A 137 13.86 4.90 2.20
CA LEU A 137 12.69 4.37 1.51
C LEU A 137 12.98 2.91 1.12
N VAL A 138 12.18 1.99 1.60
CA VAL A 138 12.35 0.55 1.32
C VAL A 138 11.03 -0.03 0.86
N ALA A 139 11.04 -0.74 -0.27
CA ALA A 139 9.81 -1.33 -0.79
C ALA A 139 10.08 -2.63 -1.55
N ASP A 140 9.05 -3.48 -1.63
CA ASP A 140 8.94 -4.49 -2.67
C ASP A 140 8.24 -3.93 -3.93
N ALA A 141 7.94 -4.78 -4.90
CA ALA A 141 7.28 -4.36 -6.14
C ALA A 141 5.92 -3.69 -5.90
N THR A 142 5.19 -4.06 -4.83
CA THR A 142 3.88 -3.46 -4.52
C THR A 142 3.99 -2.04 -4.01
N GLY A 143 5.07 -1.71 -3.30
CA GLY A 143 5.37 -0.37 -2.80
C GLY A 143 6.08 0.53 -3.81
N LEU A 144 6.60 -0.02 -4.92
CA LEU A 144 7.35 0.73 -5.93
C LEU A 144 6.57 1.94 -6.52
N PRO A 145 5.26 1.85 -6.82
CA PRO A 145 4.50 3.00 -7.30
C PRO A 145 4.46 4.18 -6.33
N ALA A 146 4.29 3.89 -5.03
CA ALA A 146 4.32 4.90 -3.97
C ALA A 146 5.72 5.49 -3.82
N LEU A 147 6.73 4.64 -3.73
CA LEU A 147 8.13 5.04 -3.60
C LEU A 147 8.57 5.96 -4.73
N SER A 148 8.21 5.64 -5.98
CA SER A 148 8.51 6.49 -7.14
C SER A 148 7.91 7.89 -6.98
N ARG A 149 6.67 7.98 -6.54
CA ARG A 149 5.97 9.24 -6.35
C ARG A 149 6.52 10.03 -5.14
N LEU A 150 6.90 9.33 -4.06
CA LEU A 150 7.59 9.94 -2.93
C LEU A 150 8.92 10.59 -3.36
N LEU A 151 9.69 9.90 -4.21
CA LEU A 151 10.91 10.49 -4.79
C LEU A 151 10.64 11.73 -5.63
N GLU A 152 9.58 11.72 -6.47
CA GLU A 152 9.17 12.89 -7.25
C GLU A 152 8.88 14.11 -6.37
N GLN A 153 8.31 13.90 -5.20
CA GLN A 153 7.85 14.94 -4.28
C GLN A 153 8.89 15.36 -3.23
N THR A 154 9.95 14.58 -3.08
CA THR A 154 10.95 14.83 -2.03
C THR A 154 11.67 16.17 -2.23
N PRO A 155 11.78 17.05 -1.22
CA PRO A 155 12.52 18.32 -1.32
C PRO A 155 14.00 18.09 -1.64
N LYS A 156 14.62 19.01 -2.40
CA LYS A 156 16.01 18.89 -2.89
C LYS A 156 17.04 18.72 -1.76
N HIS A 157 16.80 19.27 -0.59
CA HIS A 157 17.71 19.19 0.56
C HIS A 157 17.67 17.84 1.29
N VAL A 158 16.65 17.01 1.06
CA VAL A 158 16.50 15.71 1.73
C VAL A 158 17.28 14.64 0.96
N GLN A 159 18.26 14.03 1.62
CA GLN A 159 19.01 12.88 1.06
C GLN A 159 18.16 11.62 1.13
N SER A 160 18.11 10.84 0.06
CA SER A 160 17.27 9.64 0.00
C SER A 160 18.12 8.39 -0.23
N ARG A 161 18.04 7.42 0.66
CA ARG A 161 18.52 6.06 0.43
C ARG A 161 17.33 5.19 0.08
N VAL A 162 17.40 4.52 -1.06
CA VAL A 162 16.28 3.77 -1.63
C VAL A 162 16.69 2.35 -1.88
N PHE A 163 15.90 1.41 -1.40
CA PHE A 163 16.07 -0.01 -1.66
C PHE A 163 14.75 -0.60 -2.16
N ILE A 164 14.81 -1.35 -3.25
CA ILE A 164 13.62 -1.91 -3.88
C ILE A 164 13.86 -3.38 -4.18
N GLU A 165 13.01 -4.24 -3.66
CA GLU A 165 13.00 -5.66 -4.00
C GLU A 165 12.18 -5.90 -5.26
N VAL A 166 12.77 -6.65 -6.20
CA VAL A 166 12.09 -7.13 -7.40
C VAL A 166 12.42 -8.60 -7.66
N ALA A 167 11.48 -9.29 -8.29
CA ALA A 167 11.65 -10.70 -8.61
C ALA A 167 12.81 -10.93 -9.59
N ARG A 168 12.99 -10.05 -10.56
CA ARG A 168 13.97 -10.18 -11.66
C ARG A 168 14.58 -8.83 -11.99
N PRO A 169 15.79 -8.80 -12.59
CA PRO A 169 16.38 -7.56 -13.08
C PRO A 169 15.51 -6.81 -14.10
N GLU A 170 14.73 -7.56 -14.92
CA GLU A 170 13.84 -7.00 -15.93
C GLU A 170 12.62 -6.27 -15.31
N ASP A 171 12.42 -6.40 -14.00
CA ASP A 171 11.38 -5.69 -13.26
C ASP A 171 11.88 -4.34 -12.69
N GLU A 172 13.14 -3.96 -12.91
CA GLU A 172 13.60 -2.60 -12.64
C GLU A 172 12.85 -1.57 -13.48
N GLN A 173 12.63 -0.40 -12.91
CA GLN A 173 11.99 0.72 -13.58
C GLN A 173 12.88 1.97 -13.50
N ASP A 174 12.75 2.83 -14.50
CA ASP A 174 13.36 4.14 -14.45
C ASP A 174 12.70 4.98 -13.34
N LEU A 175 13.47 5.26 -12.30
CA LEU A 175 13.02 6.12 -11.21
C LEU A 175 13.40 7.58 -11.48
N PRO A 176 12.68 8.53 -10.87
CA PRO A 176 13.01 9.95 -11.02
C PRO A 176 14.44 10.22 -10.60
N ALA A 177 15.28 10.61 -11.57
CA ALA A 177 16.65 11.00 -11.30
C ALA A 177 16.66 12.28 -10.46
N ARG A 178 17.28 12.23 -9.27
CA ARG A 178 17.41 13.41 -8.42
C ARG A 178 18.75 13.43 -7.70
N PRO A 179 19.36 14.62 -7.56
CA PRO A 179 20.54 14.80 -6.72
C PRO A 179 20.22 14.37 -5.27
N GLY A 180 21.14 13.63 -4.66
CA GLY A 180 21.00 13.18 -3.27
C GLY A 180 20.15 11.92 -3.08
N ALA A 181 19.71 11.25 -4.14
CA ALA A 181 19.11 9.93 -4.06
C ALA A 181 20.11 8.86 -4.50
N THR A 182 20.20 7.80 -3.70
CA THR A 182 20.93 6.56 -4.05
C THR A 182 19.93 5.42 -4.10
N VAL A 183 19.82 4.74 -5.24
CA VAL A 183 18.90 3.63 -5.47
C VAL A 183 19.68 2.33 -5.54
N THR A 184 19.20 1.31 -4.83
CA THR A 184 19.72 -0.04 -4.87
C THR A 184 18.58 -1.02 -5.13
N TRP A 185 18.71 -1.80 -6.20
CA TRP A 185 17.78 -2.87 -6.53
C TRP A 185 18.24 -4.18 -5.90
N LEU A 186 17.31 -4.91 -5.31
CA LEU A 186 17.50 -6.21 -4.69
C LEU A 186 16.78 -7.26 -5.54
N HIS A 187 17.52 -7.93 -6.41
CA HIS A 187 16.95 -8.94 -7.31
C HIS A 187 16.77 -10.28 -6.61
N LYS A 188 15.84 -11.09 -7.13
CA LYS A 188 15.51 -12.43 -6.61
C LYS A 188 15.21 -12.39 -5.12
N SER A 189 14.46 -11.38 -4.69
CA SER A 189 14.18 -11.08 -3.30
C SER A 189 12.73 -10.68 -3.12
N GLY A 190 12.09 -11.15 -2.04
CA GLY A 190 10.69 -10.83 -1.72
C GLY A 190 9.69 -11.24 -2.80
N ASN A 191 8.57 -10.52 -2.87
CA ASN A 191 7.54 -10.62 -3.92
C ASN A 191 6.93 -12.04 -4.09
N GLY A 192 6.94 -12.86 -3.04
CA GLY A 192 6.47 -14.25 -3.07
C GLY A 192 7.39 -15.24 -3.79
N VAL A 193 8.50 -14.80 -4.38
CA VAL A 193 9.43 -15.66 -5.14
C VAL A 193 10.65 -16.11 -4.35
N ALA A 194 11.02 -15.36 -3.32
CA ALA A 194 12.14 -15.66 -2.43
C ALA A 194 11.94 -14.97 -1.06
N PRO A 195 12.73 -15.33 -0.04
CA PRO A 195 12.73 -14.57 1.21
C PRO A 195 13.05 -13.10 0.99
N SER A 196 12.35 -12.21 1.70
CA SER A 196 12.58 -10.77 1.65
C SER A 196 13.93 -10.41 2.28
N ARG A 197 14.59 -9.40 1.74
CA ARG A 197 15.82 -8.79 2.26
C ARG A 197 15.57 -7.39 2.81
N MET A 198 14.34 -6.90 2.83
CA MET A 198 14.01 -5.57 3.34
C MET A 198 14.45 -5.41 4.80
N GLY A 199 14.16 -6.41 5.65
CA GLY A 199 14.56 -6.41 7.04
C GLY A 199 16.08 -6.37 7.24
N ASP A 200 16.83 -7.13 6.44
CA ASP A 200 18.30 -7.14 6.48
C ASP A 200 18.87 -5.76 6.11
N VAL A 201 18.32 -5.15 5.06
CA VAL A 201 18.72 -3.82 4.61
C VAL A 201 18.47 -2.78 5.70
N VAL A 202 17.27 -2.75 6.27
CA VAL A 202 16.93 -1.76 7.31
C VAL A 202 17.83 -1.90 8.54
N ARG A 203 18.21 -3.14 8.90
CA ARG A 203 19.15 -3.39 10.01
C ARG A 203 20.60 -3.01 9.67
N ALA A 204 21.01 -3.18 8.42
CA ALA A 204 22.38 -2.95 8.00
C ALA A 204 22.69 -1.49 7.66
N VAL A 205 21.68 -0.70 7.27
CA VAL A 205 21.89 0.70 6.86
C VAL A 205 22.09 1.60 8.09
N PRO A 206 23.27 2.22 8.25
CA PRO A 206 23.48 3.17 9.33
C PRO A 206 22.62 4.41 9.12
N LEU A 207 21.78 4.72 10.10
CA LEU A 207 20.96 5.93 10.08
C LEU A 207 21.77 7.12 10.63
N PRO A 208 21.77 8.30 9.95
CA PRO A 208 22.40 9.48 10.48
C PRO A 208 21.75 9.95 11.79
N ALA A 209 22.52 10.57 12.67
CA ALA A 209 22.01 11.14 13.92
C ALA A 209 21.15 12.41 13.75
N THR A 210 21.18 13.00 12.55
CA THR A 210 20.32 14.15 12.19
C THR A 210 18.87 13.73 11.98
N PRO A 211 17.90 14.65 12.03
CA PRO A 211 16.49 14.35 11.80
C PRO A 211 16.22 13.67 10.46
N GLY A 212 15.52 12.56 10.49
CA GLY A 212 15.21 11.79 9.29
C GLY A 212 13.88 11.05 9.38
N TYR A 213 13.57 10.30 8.34
CA TYR A 213 12.31 9.55 8.21
C TYR A 213 12.55 8.18 7.58
N VAL A 214 11.87 7.18 8.09
CA VAL A 214 11.89 5.80 7.55
C VAL A 214 10.52 5.47 6.99
N TRP A 215 10.45 5.11 5.71
CA TRP A 215 9.24 4.61 5.07
C TRP A 215 9.48 3.22 4.49
N VAL A 216 8.60 2.28 4.81
CA VAL A 216 8.67 0.91 4.30
C VAL A 216 7.30 0.46 3.86
N ALA A 217 7.20 -0.14 2.66
CA ALA A 217 5.97 -0.76 2.18
C ALA A 217 6.26 -2.09 1.48
N GLY A 218 5.46 -3.11 1.79
CA GLY A 218 5.61 -4.43 1.20
C GLY A 218 4.83 -5.52 1.92
N GLU A 219 5.39 -6.74 1.96
CA GLU A 219 4.76 -7.88 2.61
C GLU A 219 4.56 -7.63 4.12
N GLN A 220 3.37 -7.92 4.62
CA GLN A 220 2.92 -7.54 5.95
C GLN A 220 3.78 -8.12 7.08
N LYS A 221 4.20 -9.37 6.99
CA LYS A 221 5.02 -10.03 8.01
C LYS A 221 6.41 -9.41 8.09
N GLU A 222 7.02 -9.10 6.94
CA GLU A 222 8.31 -8.43 6.87
C GLU A 222 8.23 -7.01 7.44
N VAL A 223 7.20 -6.26 7.06
CA VAL A 223 6.97 -4.91 7.58
C VAL A 223 6.76 -4.92 9.10
N ARG A 224 6.06 -5.90 9.66
CA ARG A 224 5.94 -6.07 11.13
C ARG A 224 7.30 -6.31 11.79
N ALA A 225 8.12 -7.18 11.22
CA ALA A 225 9.45 -7.46 11.76
C ALA A 225 10.36 -6.21 11.72
N ILE A 226 10.27 -5.42 10.65
CA ILE A 226 10.97 -4.15 10.51
C ILE A 226 10.44 -3.13 11.54
N ARG A 227 9.12 -3.04 11.72
CA ARG A 227 8.51 -2.13 12.70
C ARG A 227 8.99 -2.43 14.13
N LYS A 228 9.04 -3.71 14.49
CA LYS A 228 9.56 -4.14 15.81
C LYS A 228 11.02 -3.66 16.00
N PHE A 229 11.87 -3.81 14.99
CA PHE A 229 13.26 -3.34 15.03
C PHE A 229 13.34 -1.80 15.14
N VAL A 230 12.62 -1.06 14.27
CA VAL A 230 12.63 0.41 14.24
C VAL A 230 12.14 1.00 15.57
N ARG A 231 11.08 0.41 16.14
CA ARG A 231 10.46 0.88 17.37
C ARG A 231 11.21 0.46 18.63
N GLN A 232 11.59 -0.81 18.71
CA GLN A 232 12.12 -1.37 19.97
C GLN A 232 13.64 -1.28 20.08
N GLU A 233 14.36 -1.45 18.97
CA GLU A 233 15.83 -1.43 18.98
C GLU A 233 16.36 -0.05 18.61
N LEU A 234 15.89 0.57 17.51
CA LEU A 234 16.30 1.92 17.15
C LEU A 234 15.60 2.99 17.97
N LYS A 235 14.48 2.69 18.63
CA LYS A 235 13.67 3.60 19.45
C LYS A 235 13.29 4.88 18.72
N LEU A 236 13.01 4.79 17.41
CA LEU A 236 12.50 5.93 16.67
C LEU A 236 11.09 6.28 17.17
N PRO A 237 10.81 7.56 17.39
CA PRO A 237 9.46 8.00 17.75
C PRO A 237 8.51 7.83 16.54
N ALA A 238 7.22 7.66 16.83
CA ALA A 238 6.20 7.29 15.84
C ALA A 238 6.11 8.28 14.66
N GLU A 239 6.36 9.56 14.91
CA GLU A 239 6.36 10.59 13.86
C GLU A 239 7.57 10.53 12.92
N ARG A 240 8.52 9.63 13.13
CA ARG A 240 9.75 9.47 12.32
C ARG A 240 9.73 8.25 11.40
N TYR A 241 8.62 7.53 11.32
CA TYR A 241 8.47 6.43 10.39
C TYR A 241 7.02 6.23 9.94
N GLU A 242 6.85 5.62 8.76
CA GLU A 242 5.61 5.02 8.29
C GLU A 242 5.96 3.64 7.71
N LEU A 243 5.33 2.61 8.24
CA LEU A 243 5.60 1.22 7.90
C LEU A 243 4.27 0.53 7.58
N VAL A 244 4.05 0.19 6.30
CA VAL A 244 2.73 -0.23 5.79
C VAL A 244 2.81 -1.60 5.12
N GLY A 245 2.06 -2.57 5.63
CA GLY A 245 1.83 -3.84 4.94
C GLY A 245 0.88 -3.62 3.76
N TYR A 246 1.35 -3.89 2.54
CA TYR A 246 0.56 -3.74 1.32
C TYR A 246 -0.10 -5.05 0.88
N TRP A 247 0.49 -6.17 1.21
CA TRP A 247 -0.02 -7.51 0.88
C TRP A 247 0.42 -8.54 1.92
N THR A 248 -0.22 -9.70 1.88
CA THR A 248 0.06 -10.83 2.79
C THR A 248 0.40 -12.04 1.93
N ALA A 249 1.54 -12.65 2.18
CA ALA A 249 1.89 -13.92 1.56
C ALA A 249 0.89 -15.01 2.01
N ASN A 250 0.45 -15.85 1.07
CA ASN A 250 -0.57 -16.88 1.33
C ASN A 250 -1.86 -16.29 1.96
N GLY A 251 -2.37 -15.20 1.39
CA GLY A 251 -3.52 -14.47 1.93
C GLY A 251 -4.74 -15.35 2.23
N GLU A 252 -5.07 -16.30 1.37
CA GLU A 252 -6.18 -17.25 1.58
C GLU A 252 -5.98 -18.10 2.84
N GLU A 253 -4.75 -18.57 3.08
CA GLU A 253 -4.41 -19.33 4.29
C GLU A 253 -4.47 -18.43 5.53
N TRP A 254 -4.00 -17.19 5.40
CA TRP A 254 -4.09 -16.19 6.44
C TRP A 254 -5.54 -15.87 6.79
N ASP A 255 -6.39 -15.64 5.80
CA ASP A 255 -7.83 -15.39 5.98
C ASP A 255 -8.53 -16.57 6.65
N ALA A 256 -8.25 -17.81 6.22
CA ALA A 256 -8.79 -18.99 6.83
C ALA A 256 -8.39 -19.13 8.32
N ARG A 257 -7.14 -18.83 8.66
CA ARG A 257 -6.67 -18.81 10.05
C ARG A 257 -7.30 -17.68 10.86
N TRP A 258 -7.42 -16.51 10.27
CA TRP A 258 -8.12 -15.39 10.90
C TRP A 258 -9.58 -15.74 11.19
N ASP A 259 -10.27 -16.34 10.24
CA ASP A 259 -11.68 -16.74 10.40
C ASP A 259 -11.86 -17.81 11.48
N ALA A 260 -10.88 -18.69 11.63
CA ALA A 260 -10.85 -19.73 12.66
C ALA A 260 -10.50 -19.21 14.07
N LEU A 261 -10.08 -17.94 14.23
CA LEU A 261 -9.82 -17.37 15.55
C LEU A 261 -11.08 -17.34 16.41
N ASP A 262 -10.88 -17.63 17.71
CA ASP A 262 -11.93 -17.48 18.73
C ASP A 262 -12.57 -16.08 18.63
N PRO A 263 -13.91 -15.99 18.53
CA PRO A 263 -14.62 -14.70 18.52
C PRO A 263 -14.25 -13.79 19.70
N ALA A 264 -13.92 -14.33 20.86
CA ALA A 264 -13.47 -13.56 22.01
C ALA A 264 -12.10 -12.88 21.78
N VAL A 265 -11.22 -13.52 20.98
CA VAL A 265 -9.93 -12.91 20.59
C VAL A 265 -10.17 -11.74 19.64
N LYS A 266 -11.03 -11.92 18.61
CA LYS A 266 -11.40 -10.85 17.67
C LYS A 266 -12.03 -9.67 18.40
N ALA A 267 -13.01 -9.92 19.27
CA ALA A 267 -13.67 -8.88 20.08
C ALA A 267 -12.69 -8.11 20.98
N ARG A 268 -11.67 -8.78 21.53
CA ARG A 268 -10.62 -8.12 22.32
C ARG A 268 -9.74 -7.22 21.47
N ILE A 269 -9.42 -7.64 20.24
CA ILE A 269 -8.67 -6.84 19.27
C ILE A 269 -9.47 -5.56 18.94
N ASP A 270 -10.74 -5.71 18.60
CA ASP A 270 -11.63 -4.58 18.27
C ASP A 270 -11.75 -3.60 19.44
N ALA A 271 -11.99 -4.12 20.64
CA ALA A 271 -12.07 -3.30 21.86
C ALA A 271 -10.75 -2.55 22.18
N ALA A 272 -9.60 -3.13 21.83
CA ALA A 272 -8.32 -2.45 22.00
C ALA A 272 -8.18 -1.23 21.10
N TRP A 273 -8.61 -1.32 19.84
CA TRP A 273 -8.62 -0.20 18.90
C TRP A 273 -9.60 0.91 19.30
N ASP A 274 -10.71 0.57 19.92
CA ASP A 274 -11.71 1.53 20.41
C ASP A 274 -11.38 2.12 21.81
N SER A 275 -10.28 1.71 22.42
CA SER A 275 -9.95 2.05 23.82
C SER A 275 -9.46 3.48 24.07
N GLY A 276 -9.13 4.24 23.00
CA GLY A 276 -8.52 5.57 23.11
C GLY A 276 -7.08 5.57 23.65
N ARG A 277 -6.44 4.39 23.80
CA ARG A 277 -5.02 4.26 24.17
C ARG A 277 -4.12 4.71 23.01
N ASP A 278 -2.82 4.88 23.29
CA ASP A 278 -1.82 5.15 22.29
C ASP A 278 -1.92 4.11 21.13
N PRO A 279 -2.19 4.55 19.88
CA PRO A 279 -2.36 3.67 18.73
C PRO A 279 -1.17 2.75 18.48
N GLU A 280 0.06 3.21 18.80
CA GLU A 280 1.27 2.41 18.63
C GLU A 280 1.34 1.26 19.64
N VAL A 281 0.88 1.48 20.87
CA VAL A 281 0.79 0.42 21.90
C VAL A 281 -0.28 -0.61 21.51
N VAL A 282 -1.43 -0.15 21.03
CA VAL A 282 -2.50 -1.04 20.56
C VAL A 282 -2.02 -1.87 19.36
N ARG A 283 -1.28 -1.27 18.46
CA ARG A 283 -0.70 -1.97 17.30
C ARG A 283 0.34 -3.00 17.72
N ASP A 284 1.19 -2.71 18.70
CA ASP A 284 2.15 -3.69 19.27
C ASP A 284 1.42 -4.92 19.84
N GLU A 285 0.34 -4.70 20.60
CA GLU A 285 -0.48 -5.79 21.15
C GLU A 285 -1.20 -6.61 20.06
N TYR A 286 -1.69 -5.94 19.03
CA TYR A 286 -2.30 -6.57 17.88
C TYR A 286 -1.30 -7.46 17.15
N GLU A 287 -0.12 -6.94 16.81
CA GLU A 287 0.94 -7.67 16.12
C GLU A 287 1.43 -8.86 16.95
N ALA A 288 1.61 -8.70 18.26
CA ALA A 288 1.96 -9.81 19.16
C ALA A 288 0.85 -10.89 19.23
N THR A 289 -0.40 -10.47 19.11
CA THR A 289 -1.53 -11.40 19.03
C THR A 289 -1.49 -12.19 17.75
N LEU A 290 -1.26 -11.54 16.60
CA LEU A 290 -1.12 -12.22 15.31
C LEU A 290 0.03 -13.23 15.33
N GLU A 291 1.22 -12.83 15.81
CA GLU A 291 2.38 -13.74 15.94
C GLU A 291 2.03 -14.99 16.77
N LYS A 292 1.30 -14.83 17.88
CA LYS A 292 0.89 -15.94 18.75
C LYS A 292 0.01 -16.97 18.03
N PHE A 293 -0.78 -16.54 17.07
CA PHE A 293 -1.67 -17.40 16.28
C PHE A 293 -1.12 -17.79 14.91
N GLY A 294 0.13 -17.42 14.62
CA GLY A 294 0.80 -17.74 13.36
C GLY A 294 0.25 -16.96 12.16
N LEU A 295 -0.25 -15.76 12.40
CA LEU A 295 -0.80 -14.82 11.43
C LEU A 295 0.18 -13.72 11.07
#